data_dcac97e93371a76267dbf7a6af5c0e07
#
_entry.id   dcac97e93371a76267dbf7a6af5c0e07
#
_cell.length_a   1.000
_cell.length_b   1.000
_cell.length_c   1.000
_cell.angle_alpha   90.00
_cell.angle_beta   90.00
_cell.angle_gamma   90.00
#
_symmetry.space_group_name_H-M   'P 1'
#
loop_
_entity.id
_entity.type
_entity.pdbx_description
1 polymer ?
#
loop_
_entity_poly.entity_id
_entity_poly.type
_entity_poly.pdbx_seq_one_letter_code
_entity_poly.pdbx_strand_id
1 'polypeptide(L)'
;RIWQIATAISSASGFFLVTLSIAYLLPIVSAASEKRAFATYISSLGGTADEILIRAWNGQDFGDLSSHLSSLTPTLTQQGEKHLAYPILHYFHSVERARSLALSLIALDEALTLLQYGIPDKYQPDPTSLGAARRASAAFLKTLKSAYLEPASYNPQLPSLELLRNKGIPTVSDAEFFKNTKIITKRRRLLLALAENDGWTWDAICSSLTTNRASSLDDETLIDDVTLH
;
A
#
# COMPACT_ATOMS: atom_id res chain seq x y z
N ARG A 1 -9.80 -27.33 -53.03
CA ARG A 1 -10.83 -26.55 -52.27
C ARG A 1 -10.81 -26.85 -50.79
N ILE A 2 -10.69 -28.11 -50.31
CA ILE A 2 -10.67 -28.48 -48.88
C ILE A 2 -9.48 -27.84 -48.17
N TRP A 3 -8.28 -27.88 -48.75
CA TRP A 3 -7.07 -27.25 -48.18
C TRP A 3 -7.16 -25.74 -48.04
N GLN A 4 -7.84 -25.06 -49.00
CA GLN A 4 -8.07 -23.62 -48.92
C GLN A 4 -8.98 -23.24 -47.75
N ILE A 5 -10.01 -24.06 -47.48
CA ILE A 5 -10.91 -23.87 -46.35
C ILE A 5 -10.14 -24.09 -45.03
N ALA A 6 -9.35 -25.17 -44.93
CA ALA A 6 -8.54 -25.44 -43.77
C ALA A 6 -7.54 -24.30 -43.45
N THR A 7 -6.87 -23.81 -44.50
CA THR A 7 -5.93 -22.65 -44.34
C THR A 7 -6.68 -21.40 -43.92
N ALA A 8 -7.83 -21.10 -44.47
CA ALA A 8 -8.63 -19.93 -44.09
C ALA A 8 -9.09 -20.00 -42.63
N ILE A 9 -9.56 -21.18 -42.18
CA ILE A 9 -9.95 -21.40 -40.78
C ILE A 9 -8.74 -21.24 -39.85
N SER A 10 -7.58 -21.84 -40.16
CA SER A 10 -6.37 -21.70 -39.37
C SER A 10 -5.89 -20.24 -39.26
N SER A 11 -5.91 -19.51 -40.41
CA SER A 11 -5.52 -18.09 -40.39
C SER A 11 -6.49 -17.24 -39.58
N ALA A 12 -7.78 -17.47 -39.72
CA ALA A 12 -8.81 -16.74 -38.98
C ALA A 12 -8.70 -17.01 -37.46
N SER A 13 -8.49 -18.29 -37.06
CA SER A 13 -8.34 -18.66 -35.66
C SER A 13 -7.04 -18.08 -35.06
N GLY A 14 -5.94 -18.08 -35.81
CA GLY A 14 -4.68 -17.44 -35.38
C GLY A 14 -4.84 -15.95 -35.13
N PHE A 15 -5.47 -15.24 -36.08
CA PHE A 15 -5.76 -13.81 -35.93
C PHE A 15 -6.69 -13.54 -34.75
N PHE A 16 -7.71 -14.34 -34.54
CA PHE A 16 -8.64 -14.23 -33.44
C PHE A 16 -7.91 -14.43 -32.08
N LEU A 17 -7.05 -15.45 -31.96
CA LEU A 17 -6.29 -15.72 -30.74
C LEU A 17 -5.33 -14.58 -30.41
N VAL A 18 -4.63 -14.01 -31.39
CA VAL A 18 -3.75 -12.85 -31.19
C VAL A 18 -4.55 -11.64 -30.71
N THR A 19 -5.67 -11.34 -31.36
CA THR A 19 -6.53 -10.21 -31.00
C THR A 19 -7.08 -10.37 -29.57
N LEU A 20 -7.56 -11.57 -29.23
CA LEU A 20 -8.07 -11.88 -27.90
C LEU A 20 -6.97 -11.75 -26.84
N SER A 21 -5.76 -12.25 -27.13
CA SER A 21 -4.62 -12.15 -26.24
C SER A 21 -4.24 -10.70 -25.93
N ILE A 22 -4.19 -9.84 -26.96
CA ILE A 22 -3.92 -8.42 -26.80
C ILE A 22 -5.04 -7.75 -26.00
N ALA A 23 -6.30 -8.01 -26.33
CA ALA A 23 -7.45 -7.44 -25.64
C ALA A 23 -7.50 -7.80 -24.14
N TYR A 24 -7.01 -8.97 -23.77
CA TYR A 24 -6.94 -9.41 -22.36
C TYR A 24 -5.68 -8.90 -21.66
N LEU A 25 -4.52 -8.90 -22.33
CA LEU A 25 -3.24 -8.57 -21.69
C LEU A 25 -3.11 -7.06 -21.37
N LEU A 26 -3.54 -6.18 -22.28
CA LEU A 26 -3.40 -4.74 -22.11
C LEU A 26 -4.06 -4.21 -20.82
N PRO A 27 -5.31 -4.58 -20.48
CA PRO A 27 -5.93 -4.16 -19.22
C PRO A 27 -5.17 -4.65 -17.97
N ILE A 28 -4.61 -5.85 -18.01
CA ILE A 28 -3.83 -6.40 -16.89
C ILE A 28 -2.53 -5.60 -16.69
N VAL A 29 -1.80 -5.30 -17.77
CA VAL A 29 -0.57 -4.50 -17.71
C VAL A 29 -0.87 -3.08 -17.22
N SER A 30 -1.96 -2.47 -17.68
CA SER A 30 -2.42 -1.16 -17.20
C SER A 30 -2.73 -1.22 -15.71
N ALA A 31 -3.50 -2.21 -15.26
CA ALA A 31 -3.86 -2.39 -13.86
C ALA A 31 -2.62 -2.63 -12.97
N ALA A 32 -1.63 -3.39 -13.44
CA ALA A 32 -0.37 -3.60 -12.73
C ALA A 32 0.47 -2.31 -12.63
N SER A 33 0.47 -1.49 -13.68
CA SER A 33 1.15 -0.18 -13.67
C SER A 33 0.48 0.79 -12.70
N GLU A 34 -0.84 0.84 -12.70
CA GLU A 34 -1.61 1.68 -11.76
C GLU A 34 -1.48 1.21 -10.31
N LYS A 35 -1.39 -0.11 -10.08
CA LYS A 35 -1.07 -0.68 -8.76
C LYS A 35 0.26 -0.13 -8.22
N ARG A 36 1.30 -0.12 -9.07
CA ARG A 36 2.63 0.43 -8.71
C ARG A 36 2.61 1.93 -8.51
N ALA A 37 1.94 2.67 -9.40
CA ALA A 37 1.80 4.13 -9.27
C ALA A 37 1.09 4.52 -7.96
N PHE A 38 0.06 3.79 -7.58
CA PHE A 38 -0.65 4.00 -6.32
C PHE A 38 0.23 3.72 -5.11
N ALA A 39 0.99 2.61 -5.11
CA ALA A 39 1.97 2.32 -4.06
C ALA A 39 3.02 3.43 -3.94
N THR A 40 3.56 3.90 -5.07
CA THR A 40 4.53 5.00 -5.10
C THR A 40 3.94 6.30 -4.55
N TYR A 41 2.66 6.60 -4.84
CA TYR A 41 2.00 7.78 -4.29
C TYR A 41 1.89 7.72 -2.76
N ILE A 42 1.45 6.59 -2.20
CA ILE A 42 1.41 6.43 -0.73
C ILE A 42 2.83 6.54 -0.15
N SER A 43 3.80 5.88 -0.77
CA SER A 43 5.20 5.89 -0.35
C SER A 43 5.82 7.30 -0.37
N SER A 44 5.35 8.19 -1.24
CA SER A 44 5.78 9.60 -1.28
C SER A 44 5.32 10.39 -0.07
N LEU A 45 4.19 10.00 0.54
CA LEU A 45 3.75 10.59 1.81
C LEU A 45 4.61 10.11 2.99
N GLY A 46 5.10 8.87 2.94
CA GLY A 46 5.99 8.26 3.90
C GLY A 46 6.10 6.76 3.70
N GLY A 47 7.26 6.18 4.01
CA GLY A 47 7.50 4.75 3.91
C GLY A 47 7.00 3.94 5.11
N THR A 48 6.67 4.60 6.21
CA THR A 48 6.10 4.02 7.44
C THR A 48 4.94 4.88 7.95
N ALA A 49 4.13 4.33 8.85
CA ALA A 49 3.02 5.04 9.45
C ALA A 49 3.47 6.32 10.18
N ASP A 50 4.53 6.21 10.97
CA ASP A 50 5.09 7.33 11.71
C ASP A 50 5.62 8.42 10.77
N GLU A 51 6.30 8.02 9.69
CA GLU A 51 6.84 8.95 8.71
C GLU A 51 5.74 9.71 7.98
N ILE A 52 4.64 9.05 7.61
CA ILE A 52 3.45 9.70 7.03
C ILE A 52 2.93 10.78 7.98
N LEU A 53 2.78 10.47 9.26
CA LEU A 53 2.26 11.43 10.23
C LEU A 53 3.24 12.56 10.53
N ILE A 54 4.53 12.25 10.70
CA ILE A 54 5.55 13.27 10.97
C ILE A 54 5.64 14.28 9.82
N ARG A 55 5.54 13.81 8.56
CA ARG A 55 5.56 14.70 7.39
C ARG A 55 4.27 15.49 7.21
N ALA A 56 3.14 14.91 7.62
CA ALA A 56 1.84 15.56 7.50
C ALA A 56 1.54 16.55 8.64
N TRP A 57 2.31 16.53 9.72
CA TRP A 57 2.12 17.44 10.84
C TRP A 57 2.57 18.86 10.50
N ASN A 58 1.65 19.83 10.49
CA ASN A 58 1.93 21.23 10.15
C ASN A 58 2.36 22.08 11.36
N GLY A 59 2.48 21.48 12.55
CA GLY A 59 2.78 22.18 13.80
C GLY A 59 1.55 22.52 14.64
N GLN A 60 0.34 22.37 14.09
CA GLN A 60 -0.94 22.66 14.74
C GLN A 60 -1.92 21.49 14.69
N ASP A 61 -2.09 20.88 13.51
CA ASP A 61 -3.01 19.77 13.27
C ASP A 61 -2.59 18.96 12.02
N PHE A 62 -3.45 18.00 11.63
CA PHE A 62 -3.32 17.19 10.41
C PHE A 62 -4.30 17.61 9.30
N GLY A 63 -4.79 18.87 9.30
CA GLY A 63 -5.80 19.33 8.35
C GLY A 63 -5.41 19.14 6.90
N ASP A 64 -4.16 19.40 6.54
CA ASP A 64 -3.62 19.27 5.19
C ASP A 64 -3.66 17.82 4.67
N LEU A 65 -3.58 16.83 5.55
CA LEU A 65 -3.68 15.43 5.20
C LEU A 65 -5.05 15.06 4.61
N SER A 66 -6.10 15.82 4.92
CA SER A 66 -7.46 15.60 4.44
C SER A 66 -7.55 15.57 2.91
N SER A 67 -6.79 16.42 2.23
CA SER A 67 -6.74 16.48 0.77
C SER A 67 -6.10 15.21 0.17
N HIS A 68 -5.02 14.72 0.78
CA HIS A 68 -4.38 13.47 0.38
C HIS A 68 -5.27 12.26 0.61
N LEU A 69 -5.96 12.18 1.76
CA LEU A 69 -6.90 11.10 2.05
C LEU A 69 -8.08 11.10 1.08
N SER A 70 -8.59 12.27 0.71
CA SER A 70 -9.65 12.42 -0.29
C SER A 70 -9.20 11.96 -1.68
N SER A 71 -7.95 12.22 -2.06
CA SER A 71 -7.37 11.78 -3.34
C SER A 71 -7.06 10.27 -3.36
N LEU A 72 -6.63 9.70 -2.24
CA LEU A 72 -6.32 8.27 -2.12
C LEU A 72 -7.57 7.39 -2.14
N THR A 73 -8.66 7.85 -1.57
CA THR A 73 -9.89 7.05 -1.36
C THR A 73 -10.47 6.47 -2.66
N PRO A 74 -10.69 7.23 -3.75
CA PRO A 74 -11.18 6.70 -5.01
C PRO A 74 -10.22 5.68 -5.63
N THR A 75 -8.92 5.98 -5.60
CA THR A 75 -7.89 5.11 -6.18
C THR A 75 -7.82 3.78 -5.43
N LEU A 76 -7.91 3.80 -4.10
CA LEU A 76 -7.94 2.59 -3.28
C LEU A 76 -9.16 1.73 -3.56
N THR A 77 -10.33 2.35 -3.74
CA THR A 77 -11.56 1.65 -4.16
C THR A 77 -11.37 1.00 -5.54
N GLN A 78 -10.81 1.74 -6.49
CA GLN A 78 -10.54 1.22 -7.84
C GLN A 78 -9.55 0.04 -7.82
N GLN A 79 -8.54 0.06 -6.94
CA GLN A 79 -7.63 -1.08 -6.78
C GLN A 79 -8.37 -2.34 -6.30
N GLY A 80 -9.36 -2.19 -5.42
CA GLY A 80 -10.22 -3.29 -4.99
C GLY A 80 -10.97 -3.94 -6.17
N GLU A 81 -11.61 -3.12 -7.00
CA GLU A 81 -12.34 -3.58 -8.18
C GLU A 81 -11.41 -4.25 -9.20
N LYS A 82 -10.20 -3.72 -9.41
CA LYS A 82 -9.20 -4.33 -10.31
C LYS A 82 -8.72 -5.69 -9.82
N HIS A 83 -8.55 -5.88 -8.51
CA HIS A 83 -8.18 -7.19 -7.96
C HIS A 83 -9.30 -8.22 -8.11
N LEU A 84 -10.57 -7.80 -8.09
CA LEU A 84 -11.70 -8.67 -8.42
C LEU A 84 -11.76 -9.01 -9.90
N ALA A 85 -11.58 -8.01 -10.78
CA ALA A 85 -11.63 -8.19 -12.23
C ALA A 85 -10.43 -8.99 -12.77
N TYR A 86 -9.25 -8.81 -12.19
CA TYR A 86 -7.99 -9.41 -12.61
C TYR A 86 -7.29 -10.08 -11.43
N PRO A 87 -7.68 -11.29 -11.03
CA PRO A 87 -7.11 -12.01 -9.89
C PRO A 87 -5.59 -12.20 -9.95
N ILE A 88 -5.02 -12.24 -11.15
CA ILE A 88 -3.58 -12.35 -11.37
C ILE A 88 -2.78 -11.19 -10.76
N LEU A 89 -3.40 -10.02 -10.55
CA LEU A 89 -2.75 -8.87 -9.91
C LEU A 89 -2.26 -9.18 -8.49
N HIS A 90 -2.88 -10.12 -7.82
CA HIS A 90 -2.47 -10.56 -6.49
C HIS A 90 -1.06 -11.16 -6.50
N TYR A 91 -0.68 -11.83 -7.58
CA TYR A 91 0.62 -12.48 -7.72
C TYR A 91 1.74 -11.58 -8.27
N PHE A 92 1.42 -10.34 -8.64
CA PHE A 92 2.43 -9.36 -9.05
C PHE A 92 3.02 -8.66 -7.82
N HIS A 93 4.05 -9.26 -7.25
CA HIS A 93 4.81 -8.69 -6.13
C HIS A 93 5.90 -7.75 -6.63
N SER A 94 6.22 -6.73 -5.84
CA SER A 94 7.33 -5.83 -6.12
C SER A 94 8.44 -6.07 -5.10
N VAL A 95 9.66 -6.25 -5.58
CA VAL A 95 10.86 -6.33 -4.72
C VAL A 95 11.29 -4.96 -4.22
N GLU A 96 10.87 -3.89 -4.92
CA GLU A 96 11.14 -2.52 -4.53
C GLU A 96 10.09 -2.04 -3.52
N ARG A 97 10.55 -1.64 -2.33
CA ARG A 97 9.70 -1.24 -1.20
C ARG A 97 8.69 -0.14 -1.59
N ALA A 98 9.16 0.92 -2.26
CA ALA A 98 8.34 2.07 -2.65
C ALA A 98 7.23 1.72 -3.66
N ARG A 99 7.34 0.58 -4.34
CA ARG A 99 6.38 0.08 -5.33
C ARG A 99 5.55 -1.10 -4.84
N SER A 100 5.79 -1.58 -3.61
CA SER A 100 4.98 -2.64 -3.00
C SER A 100 3.67 -2.07 -2.49
N LEU A 101 2.56 -2.51 -3.11
CA LEU A 101 1.23 -2.11 -2.65
C LEU A 101 0.94 -2.62 -1.24
N ALA A 102 1.43 -3.82 -0.90
CA ALA A 102 1.23 -4.39 0.43
C ALA A 102 1.84 -3.49 1.50
N LEU A 103 3.12 -3.12 1.37
CA LEU A 103 3.81 -2.25 2.33
C LEU A 103 3.17 -0.87 2.40
N SER A 104 2.87 -0.25 1.26
CA SER A 104 2.26 1.07 1.20
C SER A 104 0.86 1.08 1.83
N LEU A 105 0.05 0.05 1.56
CA LEU A 105 -1.28 -0.09 2.17
C LEU A 105 -1.19 -0.27 3.69
N ILE A 106 -0.24 -1.08 4.16
CA ILE A 106 -0.05 -1.31 5.60
C ILE A 106 0.42 -0.02 6.27
N ALA A 107 1.39 0.69 5.70
CA ALA A 107 1.84 1.98 6.21
C ALA A 107 0.70 3.00 6.30
N LEU A 108 -0.13 3.09 5.27
CA LEU A 108 -1.32 3.94 5.25
C LEU A 108 -2.33 3.51 6.32
N ASP A 109 -2.65 2.22 6.42
CA ASP A 109 -3.65 1.73 7.37
C ASP A 109 -3.21 1.88 8.84
N GLU A 110 -1.94 1.66 9.13
CA GLU A 110 -1.36 1.93 10.45
C GLU A 110 -1.31 3.44 10.73
N ALA A 111 -1.02 4.30 9.73
CA ALA A 111 -1.13 5.76 9.88
C ALA A 111 -2.56 6.19 10.20
N LEU A 112 -3.56 5.65 9.49
CA LEU A 112 -4.97 5.87 9.84
C LEU A 112 -5.32 5.36 11.24
N THR A 113 -4.67 4.29 11.70
CA THR A 113 -4.85 3.75 13.06
C THR A 113 -4.27 4.71 14.11
N LEU A 114 -3.08 5.23 13.89
CA LEU A 114 -2.48 6.25 14.75
C LEU A 114 -3.34 7.52 14.80
N LEU A 115 -3.81 8.02 13.65
CA LEU A 115 -4.70 9.18 13.58
C LEU A 115 -5.97 8.95 14.40
N GLN A 116 -6.67 7.84 14.16
CA GLN A 116 -7.99 7.59 14.74
C GLN A 116 -7.96 7.27 16.23
N TYR A 117 -6.92 6.60 16.72
CA TYR A 117 -6.85 6.09 18.07
C TYR A 117 -5.70 6.64 18.91
N GLY A 118 -4.68 7.21 18.27
CA GLY A 118 -3.48 7.73 18.91
C GLY A 118 -3.42 9.25 19.01
N ILE A 119 -4.13 9.96 18.12
CA ILE A 119 -4.16 11.43 18.09
C ILE A 119 -5.50 11.94 18.64
N PRO A 120 -5.50 12.92 19.58
CA PRO A 120 -6.75 13.53 20.06
C PRO A 120 -7.53 14.19 18.91
N ASP A 121 -8.87 14.08 18.95
CA ASP A 121 -9.80 14.47 17.87
C ASP A 121 -9.57 15.90 17.35
N LYS A 122 -9.21 16.84 18.22
CA LYS A 122 -8.99 18.26 17.85
C LYS A 122 -7.81 18.49 16.91
N TYR A 123 -6.91 17.51 16.78
CA TYR A 123 -5.74 17.59 15.91
C TYR A 123 -5.87 16.71 14.67
N GLN A 124 -6.91 15.86 14.60
CA GLN A 124 -7.13 14.95 13.48
C GLN A 124 -7.49 15.71 12.18
N PRO A 125 -7.28 15.08 11.01
CA PRO A 125 -7.81 15.59 9.75
C PRO A 125 -9.35 15.58 9.76
N ASP A 126 -9.97 16.15 8.72
CA ASP A 126 -11.44 16.11 8.58
C ASP A 126 -11.99 14.69 8.79
N PRO A 127 -12.96 14.52 9.71
CA PRO A 127 -13.53 13.21 10.03
C PRO A 127 -14.16 12.49 8.84
N THR A 128 -14.67 13.25 7.84
CA THR A 128 -15.27 12.68 6.63
C THR A 128 -14.21 12.02 5.75
N SER A 129 -13.09 12.71 5.50
CA SER A 129 -11.99 12.21 4.70
C SER A 129 -11.26 11.05 5.39
N LEU A 130 -11.00 11.15 6.70
CA LEU A 130 -10.43 10.06 7.49
C LEU A 130 -11.33 8.82 7.48
N GLY A 131 -12.63 9.00 7.72
CA GLY A 131 -13.60 7.92 7.70
C GLY A 131 -13.78 7.28 6.31
N ALA A 132 -13.73 8.09 5.24
CA ALA A 132 -13.80 7.59 3.87
C ALA A 132 -12.58 6.73 3.52
N ALA A 133 -11.37 7.21 3.80
CA ALA A 133 -10.12 6.47 3.58
C ALA A 133 -10.12 5.14 4.38
N ARG A 134 -10.57 5.18 5.63
CA ARG A 134 -10.67 3.97 6.48
C ARG A 134 -11.66 2.95 5.91
N ARG A 135 -12.82 3.39 5.41
CA ARG A 135 -13.80 2.49 4.76
C ARG A 135 -13.28 1.91 3.45
N ALA A 136 -12.63 2.70 2.62
CA ALA A 136 -12.02 2.24 1.37
C ALA A 136 -10.94 1.18 1.63
N SER A 137 -10.04 1.42 2.60
CA SER A 137 -9.04 0.44 3.00
C SER A 137 -9.69 -0.84 3.56
N ALA A 138 -10.78 -0.72 4.34
CA ALA A 138 -11.51 -1.88 4.83
C ALA A 138 -12.16 -2.70 3.71
N ALA A 139 -12.73 -2.03 2.70
CA ALA A 139 -13.32 -2.68 1.54
C ALA A 139 -12.26 -3.44 0.72
N PHE A 140 -11.11 -2.81 0.48
CA PHE A 140 -10.01 -3.46 -0.22
C PHE A 140 -9.48 -4.69 0.54
N LEU A 141 -9.24 -4.58 1.84
CA LEU A 141 -8.84 -5.73 2.67
C LEU A 141 -9.89 -6.85 2.70
N LYS A 142 -11.17 -6.50 2.65
CA LYS A 142 -12.25 -7.49 2.53
C LYS A 142 -12.19 -8.25 1.20
N THR A 143 -11.90 -7.55 0.10
CA THR A 143 -11.67 -8.16 -1.21
C THR A 143 -10.51 -9.16 -1.15
N LEU A 144 -9.37 -8.76 -0.61
CA LEU A 144 -8.20 -9.63 -0.48
C LEU A 144 -8.49 -10.86 0.40
N LYS A 145 -9.17 -10.65 1.54
CA LYS A 145 -9.57 -11.75 2.43
C LYS A 145 -10.48 -12.75 1.73
N SER A 146 -11.45 -12.30 0.94
CA SER A 146 -12.45 -13.20 0.34
C SER A 146 -11.86 -14.14 -0.72
N ALA A 147 -10.72 -13.81 -1.29
CA ALA A 147 -10.16 -14.53 -2.43
C ALA A 147 -8.73 -15.09 -2.20
N TYR A 148 -7.94 -14.48 -1.30
CA TYR A 148 -6.48 -14.74 -1.29
C TYR A 148 -5.85 -14.86 0.09
N LEU A 149 -6.42 -14.25 1.14
CA LEU A 149 -5.76 -14.10 2.43
C LEU A 149 -6.56 -14.67 3.59
N GLU A 150 -5.92 -15.45 4.46
CA GLU A 150 -6.42 -15.79 5.78
C GLU A 150 -5.70 -14.93 6.84
N PRO A 151 -6.41 -14.40 7.86
CA PRO A 151 -5.78 -13.63 8.92
C PRO A 151 -4.67 -14.42 9.63
N ALA A 152 -3.53 -13.78 9.89
CA ALA A 152 -2.43 -14.40 10.62
C ALA A 152 -2.87 -14.95 11.99
N SER A 153 -2.17 -15.97 12.49
CA SER A 153 -2.48 -16.63 13.77
C SER A 153 -2.18 -15.76 14.98
N TYR A 154 -1.26 -14.80 14.87
CA TYR A 154 -0.83 -13.90 15.94
C TYR A 154 -1.09 -12.43 15.59
N ASN A 155 -0.99 -11.57 16.61
CA ASN A 155 -1.19 -10.13 16.45
C ASN A 155 0.14 -9.44 16.13
N PRO A 156 0.19 -8.57 15.13
CA PRO A 156 1.38 -7.73 14.91
C PRO A 156 1.58 -6.74 16.06
N GLN A 157 2.83 -6.35 16.30
CA GLN A 157 3.17 -5.31 17.26
C GLN A 157 2.44 -3.99 16.93
N LEU A 158 1.89 -3.32 17.96
CA LEU A 158 1.28 -2.00 17.78
C LEU A 158 2.33 -0.95 17.41
N PRO A 159 2.00 0.03 16.57
CA PRO A 159 2.88 1.16 16.34
C PRO A 159 3.08 1.95 17.65
N SER A 160 4.29 2.44 17.86
CA SER A 160 4.63 3.23 19.04
C SER A 160 4.20 4.69 18.88
N LEU A 161 3.69 5.32 19.93
CA LEU A 161 3.42 6.76 19.94
C LEU A 161 4.66 7.59 20.29
N GLU A 162 5.76 6.95 20.68
CA GLU A 162 6.96 7.62 21.15
C GLU A 162 7.61 8.53 20.10
N LEU A 163 7.74 8.04 18.86
CA LEU A 163 8.32 8.84 17.76
C LEU A 163 7.51 10.11 17.49
N LEU A 164 6.18 10.00 17.54
CA LEU A 164 5.30 11.15 17.36
C LEU A 164 5.48 12.18 18.49
N ARG A 165 5.53 11.70 19.74
CA ARG A 165 5.78 12.57 20.91
C ARG A 165 7.12 13.27 20.82
N ASN A 166 8.18 12.56 20.40
CA ASN A 166 9.52 13.13 20.22
C ASN A 166 9.56 14.23 19.15
N LYS A 167 8.58 14.23 18.23
CA LYS A 167 8.40 15.28 17.22
C LYS A 167 7.41 16.38 17.67
N GLY A 168 6.99 16.37 18.92
CA GLY A 168 6.06 17.36 19.47
C GLY A 168 4.60 17.17 19.02
N ILE A 169 4.25 16.02 18.45
CA ILE A 169 2.89 15.70 18.03
C ILE A 169 2.09 15.24 19.26
N PRO A 170 0.95 15.89 19.55
CA PRO A 170 0.11 15.48 20.68
C PRO A 170 -0.47 14.09 20.47
N THR A 171 -0.38 13.24 21.51
CA THR A 171 -0.93 11.87 21.47
C THR A 171 -1.73 11.58 22.74
N VAL A 172 -2.61 10.59 22.66
CA VAL A 172 -3.26 10.00 23.82
C VAL A 172 -2.25 9.20 24.64
N SER A 173 -2.64 8.71 25.82
CA SER A 173 -1.79 7.79 26.61
C SER A 173 -1.67 6.42 25.93
N ASP A 174 -0.54 5.70 26.18
CA ASP A 174 -0.34 4.36 25.62
C ASP A 174 -1.42 3.37 26.09
N ALA A 175 -1.88 3.51 27.33
CA ALA A 175 -2.95 2.69 27.90
C ALA A 175 -4.30 2.90 27.15
N GLU A 176 -4.60 4.15 26.83
CA GLU A 176 -5.80 4.49 26.08
C GLU A 176 -5.70 4.00 24.62
N PHE A 177 -4.57 4.22 23.95
CA PHE A 177 -4.29 3.73 22.61
C PHE A 177 -4.43 2.21 22.53
N PHE A 178 -3.80 1.48 23.45
CA PHE A 178 -3.91 0.02 23.55
C PHE A 178 -5.35 -0.45 23.74
N LYS A 179 -6.13 0.22 24.61
CA LYS A 179 -7.53 -0.10 24.85
C LYS A 179 -8.36 0.09 23.58
N ASN A 180 -8.19 1.22 22.89
CA ASN A 180 -9.00 1.61 21.75
C ASN A 180 -8.68 0.77 20.48
N THR A 181 -7.44 0.31 20.32
CA THR A 181 -7.01 -0.51 19.18
C THR A 181 -7.44 -1.98 19.26
N LYS A 182 -7.94 -2.46 20.39
CA LYS A 182 -8.45 -3.84 20.51
C LYS A 182 -9.51 -4.18 19.47
N ILE A 183 -10.36 -3.23 19.11
CA ILE A 183 -11.46 -3.43 18.15
C ILE A 183 -10.94 -3.76 16.73
N ILE A 184 -9.73 -3.34 16.37
CA ILE A 184 -9.16 -3.55 15.04
C ILE A 184 -8.18 -4.72 14.96
N THR A 185 -8.07 -5.55 16.01
CA THR A 185 -7.12 -6.67 16.08
C THR A 185 -7.24 -7.61 14.87
N LYS A 186 -8.47 -7.99 14.48
CA LYS A 186 -8.71 -8.87 13.31
C LYS A 186 -8.21 -8.23 12.01
N ARG A 187 -8.39 -6.93 11.87
CA ARG A 187 -7.91 -6.17 10.72
C ARG A 187 -6.39 -6.18 10.64
N ARG A 188 -5.71 -5.92 11.75
CA ARG A 188 -4.24 -5.90 11.81
C ARG A 188 -3.63 -7.27 11.53
N ARG A 189 -4.28 -8.36 11.97
CA ARG A 189 -3.89 -9.74 11.59
C ARG A 189 -4.02 -10.01 10.10
N LEU A 190 -4.96 -9.35 9.42
CA LEU A 190 -5.11 -9.45 7.97
C LEU A 190 -4.03 -8.64 7.25
N LEU A 191 -3.64 -7.48 7.79
CA LEU A 191 -2.49 -6.70 7.28
C LEU A 191 -1.18 -7.47 7.44
N LEU A 192 -0.99 -8.15 8.57
CA LEU A 192 0.17 -9.02 8.77
C LEU A 192 0.21 -10.15 7.73
N ALA A 193 -0.91 -10.83 7.51
CA ALA A 193 -1.00 -11.87 6.48
C ALA A 193 -0.71 -11.34 5.07
N LEU A 194 -1.12 -10.09 4.79
CA LEU A 194 -0.79 -9.42 3.52
C LEU A 194 0.72 -9.19 3.37
N ALA A 195 1.38 -8.74 4.44
CA ALA A 195 2.84 -8.58 4.45
C ALA A 195 3.57 -9.90 4.18
N GLU A 196 3.22 -10.93 4.95
CA GLU A 196 3.83 -12.26 4.84
C GLU A 196 3.61 -12.91 3.46
N ASN A 197 2.41 -12.75 2.90
CA ASN A 197 2.10 -13.25 1.56
C ASN A 197 2.90 -12.53 0.45
N ASP A 198 3.22 -11.26 0.66
CA ASP A 198 4.05 -10.45 -0.26
C ASP A 198 5.56 -10.61 0.00
N GLY A 199 5.95 -11.48 0.95
CA GLY A 199 7.33 -11.80 1.29
C GLY A 199 8.02 -10.81 2.22
N TRP A 200 7.24 -9.94 2.92
CA TRP A 200 7.77 -8.94 3.83
C TRP A 200 7.57 -9.35 5.29
N THR A 201 8.53 -8.98 6.13
CA THR A 201 8.39 -9.10 7.60
C THR A 201 7.70 -7.87 8.18
N TRP A 202 7.03 -8.03 9.33
CA TRP A 202 6.42 -6.88 10.02
C TRP A 202 7.44 -5.84 10.45
N ASP A 203 8.64 -6.26 10.85
CA ASP A 203 9.74 -5.37 11.22
C ASP A 203 10.20 -4.50 10.05
N ALA A 204 10.19 -5.02 8.84
CA ALA A 204 10.48 -4.26 7.64
C ALA A 204 9.47 -3.11 7.40
N ILE A 205 8.24 -3.25 7.87
CA ILE A 205 7.19 -2.23 7.77
C ILE A 205 7.41 -1.13 8.81
N CYS A 206 7.85 -1.51 10.00
CA CYS A 206 8.07 -0.58 11.12
C CYS A 206 9.41 0.17 11.02
N SER A 207 10.39 -0.33 10.25
CA SER A 207 11.69 0.32 10.09
C SER A 207 11.62 1.48 9.07
N SER A 208 12.01 2.67 9.50
CA SER A 208 12.11 3.83 8.60
C SER A 208 13.20 3.64 7.54
N LEU A 209 13.02 4.23 6.36
CA LEU A 209 13.99 4.24 5.24
C LEU A 209 15.35 4.86 5.61
N THR A 210 15.47 5.50 6.78
CA THR A 210 16.71 6.13 7.26
C THR A 210 17.86 5.15 7.47
N THR A 211 17.56 3.86 7.69
CA THR A 211 18.61 2.84 7.87
C THR A 211 19.26 2.43 6.53
N ASN A 212 18.54 2.55 5.42
CA ASN A 212 19.06 2.17 4.09
C ASN A 212 19.86 3.30 3.40
N ARG A 213 19.72 4.56 3.86
CA ARG A 213 20.49 5.67 3.28
C ARG A 213 21.96 5.69 3.72
N ALA A 214 22.26 5.10 4.86
CA ALA A 214 23.64 4.93 5.30
C ALA A 214 24.40 3.87 4.49
N SER A 215 23.71 2.82 4.03
CA SER A 215 24.33 1.78 3.19
C SER A 215 24.38 2.13 1.69
N SER A 216 23.58 3.06 1.20
CA SER A 216 23.59 3.49 -0.20
C SER A 216 24.55 4.67 -0.47
N LEU A 217 24.96 5.40 0.55
CA LEU A 217 25.96 6.46 0.41
C LEU A 217 27.40 5.89 0.29
N ASP A 218 27.60 4.66 0.76
CA ASP A 218 28.88 3.96 0.59
C ASP A 218 29.04 3.36 -0.81
N ASP A 219 27.94 3.22 -1.58
CA ASP A 219 27.95 2.65 -2.94
C ASP A 219 28.01 3.74 -4.05
N GLU A 220 27.58 4.98 -3.75
CA GLU A 220 27.65 6.10 -4.71
C GLU A 220 29.08 6.68 -4.86
N THR A 221 29.97 6.42 -3.92
CA THR A 221 31.38 6.85 -4.02
C THR A 221 32.25 5.99 -4.95
N LEU A 222 31.70 4.88 -5.50
CA LEU A 222 32.41 3.99 -6.42
C LEU A 222 32.11 4.26 -7.90
N ILE A 223 31.20 5.16 -8.24
CA ILE A 223 30.79 5.42 -9.64
C ILE A 223 31.51 6.64 -10.26
N ASP A 224 32.09 7.52 -9.47
CA ASP A 224 32.76 8.74 -9.98
C ASP A 224 34.18 8.52 -10.48
N ASP A 225 34.73 7.29 -10.42
CA ASP A 225 36.14 7.01 -10.82
C ASP A 225 36.29 6.34 -12.21
N VAL A 226 35.19 6.26 -13.01
CA VAL A 226 35.24 5.55 -14.33
C VAL A 226 35.05 6.48 -15.55
N THR A 227 35.01 7.79 -15.39
CA THR A 227 34.94 8.70 -16.54
C THR A 227 36.07 9.71 -16.58
N LEU A 228 37.31 9.24 -16.79
CA LEU A 228 38.41 10.03 -17.37
C LEU A 228 39.54 9.07 -17.81
N HIS A 229 39.40 8.47 -19.01
CA HIS A 229 40.50 8.18 -19.93
C HIS A 229 39.95 7.92 -21.33
#